data_8decfde2a9a4ec7aff5237df87e5d284
#
_entry.id   8decfde2a9a4ec7aff5237df87e5d284
#
_cell.length_a   1.000
_cell.length_b   1.000
_cell.length_c   1.000
_cell.angle_alpha   90.00
_cell.angle_beta   90.00
_cell.angle_gamma   90.00
#
_symmetry.space_group_name_H-M   'P 1'
#
loop_
_entity.id
_entity.type
_entity.pdbx_description
1 polymer ?
#
loop_
_entity_poly.entity_id
_entity_poly.type
_entity_poly.pdbx_seq_one_letter_code
_entity_poly.pdbx_strand_id
1 'polypeptide(L)'
;MNREKLLEDVKKLNKLPALPEVVYKIMLLKEEDCSLSALEGVISKDPVITAKLLKIANTVYFNPYGQSVTGLKRAIELIGVRNIFSVVLSIVVTNLFPIEAKTFYRELFWKHSFLCAFISKRLSRFVKGVSDDTAFTTGLLHDIGKLVFYSYFGDSYEKVVELTQKGIPSYPVSYTHLTLP
;
A
#
# COMPACT_ATOMS: atom_id res chain seq x y z
N MET A 1 18.60 -16.80 -15.02
CA MET A 1 17.28 -16.74 -15.70
C MET A 1 17.44 -15.83 -16.90
N ASN A 2 17.15 -16.33 -18.14
CA ASN A 2 17.34 -15.54 -19.37
C ASN A 2 16.28 -14.40 -19.41
N ARG A 3 16.66 -13.23 -19.99
CA ARG A 3 15.79 -12.05 -20.17
C ARG A 3 14.46 -12.40 -20.87
N GLU A 4 14.53 -13.27 -21.87
CA GLU A 4 13.34 -13.72 -22.62
C GLU A 4 12.38 -14.52 -21.73
N LYS A 5 12.90 -15.42 -20.90
CA LYS A 5 12.10 -16.17 -19.93
C LYS A 5 11.48 -15.25 -18.87
N LEU A 6 12.25 -14.25 -18.39
CA LEU A 6 11.72 -13.25 -17.47
C LEU A 6 10.57 -12.46 -18.10
N LEU A 7 10.71 -12.03 -19.37
CA LEU A 7 9.66 -11.33 -20.10
C LEU A 7 8.43 -12.21 -20.36
N GLU A 8 8.63 -13.49 -20.64
CA GLU A 8 7.52 -14.45 -20.76
C GLU A 8 6.80 -14.66 -19.43
N ASP A 9 7.56 -14.81 -18.35
CA ASP A 9 7.00 -14.98 -17.01
C ASP A 9 6.28 -13.70 -16.57
N VAL A 10 6.81 -12.51 -16.85
CA VAL A 10 6.13 -11.23 -16.63
C VAL A 10 4.87 -11.11 -17.51
N LYS A 11 4.89 -11.56 -18.76
CA LYS A 11 3.67 -11.57 -19.61
C LYS A 11 2.63 -12.58 -19.12
N LYS A 12 3.03 -13.65 -18.44
CA LYS A 12 2.12 -14.61 -17.78
C LYS A 12 1.53 -14.09 -16.47
N LEU A 13 1.97 -12.93 -15.97
CA LEU A 13 1.41 -12.24 -14.80
C LEU A 13 -0.03 -11.73 -15.04
N ASN A 14 -0.87 -12.54 -15.68
CA ASN A 14 -2.29 -12.27 -15.88
C ASN A 14 -3.11 -12.19 -14.58
N LYS A 15 -2.46 -12.20 -13.40
CA LYS A 15 -3.09 -12.26 -12.09
C LYS A 15 -2.52 -11.25 -11.10
N LEU A 16 -2.27 -10.01 -11.53
CA LEU A 16 -2.17 -8.95 -10.53
C LEU A 16 -3.53 -8.91 -9.80
N PRO A 17 -3.52 -8.99 -8.48
CA PRO A 17 -4.75 -8.97 -7.72
C PRO A 17 -5.51 -7.67 -8.02
N ALA A 18 -6.79 -7.80 -8.36
CA ALA A 18 -7.65 -6.65 -8.61
C ALA A 18 -7.89 -5.88 -7.31
N LEU A 19 -7.98 -4.56 -7.41
CA LEU A 19 -8.39 -3.75 -6.28
C LEU A 19 -9.82 -4.11 -5.88
N PRO A 20 -10.13 -4.22 -4.57
CA PRO A 20 -11.49 -4.42 -4.10
C PRO A 20 -12.44 -3.30 -4.55
N GLU A 21 -13.68 -3.65 -4.76
CA GLU A 21 -14.74 -2.73 -5.22
C GLU A 21 -14.88 -1.48 -4.34
N VAL A 22 -14.63 -1.62 -3.03
CA VAL A 22 -14.69 -0.52 -2.07
C VAL A 22 -13.72 0.61 -2.43
N VAL A 23 -12.52 0.31 -2.93
CA VAL A 23 -11.54 1.33 -3.35
C VAL A 23 -12.08 2.12 -4.53
N TYR A 24 -12.60 1.43 -5.55
CA TYR A 24 -13.21 2.09 -6.72
C TYR A 24 -14.40 2.97 -6.32
N LYS A 25 -15.26 2.48 -5.42
CA LYS A 25 -16.40 3.26 -4.94
C LYS A 25 -15.98 4.51 -4.19
N ILE A 26 -14.95 4.44 -3.35
CA ILE A 26 -14.43 5.62 -2.66
C ILE A 26 -13.81 6.61 -3.67
N MET A 27 -13.08 6.12 -4.68
CA MET A 27 -12.50 6.96 -5.72
C MET A 27 -13.56 7.69 -6.57
N LEU A 28 -14.73 7.08 -6.74
CA LEU A 28 -15.83 7.67 -7.49
C LEU A 28 -16.66 8.70 -6.69
N LEU A 29 -16.48 8.77 -5.37
CA LEU A 29 -17.07 9.82 -4.55
C LEU A 29 -16.38 11.14 -4.89
N LYS A 30 -17.14 12.07 -5.49
CA LYS A 30 -16.66 13.43 -5.73
C LYS A 30 -16.42 14.13 -4.39
N GLU A 31 -15.52 15.12 -4.37
CA GLU A 31 -15.24 15.89 -3.13
C GLU A 31 -16.52 16.47 -2.50
N GLU A 32 -17.49 16.90 -3.31
CA GLU A 32 -18.78 17.43 -2.90
C GLU A 32 -19.68 16.37 -2.24
N ASP A 33 -19.59 15.11 -2.69
CA ASP A 33 -20.39 13.97 -2.22
C ASP A 33 -19.67 13.14 -1.13
N CYS A 34 -18.41 13.45 -0.85
CA CYS A 34 -17.56 12.71 0.08
C CYS A 34 -17.95 13.03 1.55
N SER A 35 -19.18 12.71 1.90
CA SER A 35 -19.70 12.85 3.26
C SER A 35 -19.34 11.64 4.14
N LEU A 36 -19.38 11.86 5.44
CA LEU A 36 -19.20 10.80 6.44
C LEU A 36 -20.16 9.61 6.19
N SER A 37 -21.44 9.91 5.88
CA SER A 37 -22.46 8.88 5.61
C SER A 37 -22.19 8.12 4.32
N ALA A 38 -21.72 8.78 3.26
CA ALA A 38 -21.37 8.14 2.00
C ALA A 38 -20.21 7.16 2.17
N LEU A 39 -19.16 7.58 2.88
CA LEU A 39 -18.01 6.71 3.20
C LEU A 39 -18.41 5.52 4.06
N GLU A 40 -19.23 5.76 5.11
CA GLU A 40 -19.74 4.69 5.97
C GLU A 40 -20.57 3.69 5.14
N GLY A 41 -21.44 4.16 4.26
CA GLY A 41 -22.27 3.32 3.40
C GLY A 41 -21.48 2.47 2.40
N VAL A 42 -20.33 2.96 1.95
CA VAL A 42 -19.44 2.20 1.05
C VAL A 42 -18.58 1.20 1.84
N ILE A 43 -17.95 1.64 2.92
CA ILE A 43 -16.96 0.86 3.68
C ILE A 43 -17.63 -0.26 4.49
N SER A 44 -18.84 -0.02 5.03
CA SER A 44 -19.57 -1.03 5.83
C SER A 44 -19.90 -2.31 5.06
N LYS A 45 -19.88 -2.27 3.73
CA LYS A 45 -20.09 -3.45 2.87
C LYS A 45 -18.91 -4.41 2.85
N ASP A 46 -17.74 -3.99 3.32
CA ASP A 46 -16.54 -4.83 3.42
C ASP A 46 -16.15 -5.00 4.90
N PRO A 47 -16.47 -6.17 5.49
CA PRO A 47 -16.20 -6.41 6.92
C PRO A 47 -14.71 -6.45 7.24
N VAL A 48 -13.85 -6.86 6.29
CA VAL A 48 -12.41 -6.95 6.51
C VAL A 48 -11.81 -5.55 6.59
N ILE A 49 -12.17 -4.66 5.68
CA ILE A 49 -11.71 -3.27 5.68
C ILE A 49 -12.28 -2.54 6.91
N THR A 50 -13.57 -2.75 7.23
CA THR A 50 -14.20 -2.19 8.43
C THR A 50 -13.44 -2.57 9.70
N ALA A 51 -13.15 -3.85 9.91
CA ALA A 51 -12.42 -4.32 11.09
C ALA A 51 -11.00 -3.71 11.18
N LYS A 52 -10.30 -3.59 10.05
CA LYS A 52 -8.97 -2.96 10.01
C LYS A 52 -9.01 -1.47 10.26
N LEU A 53 -10.01 -0.77 9.74
CA LEU A 53 -10.23 0.64 10.03
C LEU A 53 -10.48 0.89 11.52
N LEU A 54 -11.34 0.08 12.15
CA LEU A 54 -11.57 0.14 13.58
C LEU A 54 -10.27 -0.07 14.38
N LYS A 55 -9.45 -1.04 13.98
CA LYS A 55 -8.14 -1.28 14.60
C LYS A 55 -7.22 -0.07 14.46
N ILE A 56 -7.16 0.55 13.29
CA ILE A 56 -6.33 1.75 13.02
C ILE A 56 -6.85 2.93 13.83
N ALA A 57 -8.18 3.16 13.87
CA ALA A 57 -8.79 4.23 14.65
C ALA A 57 -8.50 4.11 16.15
N ASN A 58 -8.31 2.90 16.66
CA ASN A 58 -7.96 2.64 18.07
C ASN A 58 -6.45 2.77 18.36
N THR A 59 -5.61 3.08 17.37
CA THR A 59 -4.19 3.34 17.63
C THR A 59 -3.99 4.66 18.36
N VAL A 60 -2.93 4.77 19.15
CA VAL A 60 -2.57 5.99 19.90
C VAL A 60 -2.48 7.22 18.99
N TYR A 61 -2.13 7.03 17.73
CA TYR A 61 -2.01 8.12 16.74
C TYR A 61 -3.35 8.80 16.45
N PHE A 62 -4.44 8.02 16.27
CA PHE A 62 -5.77 8.57 15.99
C PHE A 62 -6.63 8.73 17.24
N ASN A 63 -6.31 7.99 18.30
CA ASN A 63 -7.07 7.95 19.53
C ASN A 63 -6.16 8.08 20.77
N PRO A 64 -5.53 9.23 20.97
CA PRO A 64 -4.56 9.44 22.05
C PRO A 64 -5.18 9.33 23.45
N TYR A 65 -6.49 9.51 23.56
CA TYR A 65 -7.22 9.41 24.85
C TYR A 65 -7.69 7.98 25.17
N GLY A 66 -7.47 7.00 24.30
CA GLY A 66 -7.70 5.58 24.57
C GLY A 66 -9.16 5.14 24.69
N GLN A 67 -10.13 5.98 24.31
CA GLN A 67 -11.55 5.60 24.34
C GLN A 67 -11.83 4.54 23.26
N SER A 68 -12.37 3.38 23.64
CA SER A 68 -12.65 2.29 22.69
C SER A 68 -13.61 2.71 21.58
N VAL A 69 -13.16 2.58 20.33
CA VAL A 69 -13.93 2.90 19.13
C VAL A 69 -14.45 1.61 18.53
N THR A 70 -15.77 1.41 18.63
CA THR A 70 -16.44 0.19 18.13
C THR A 70 -17.31 0.47 16.90
N GLY A 71 -17.64 1.74 16.63
CA GLY A 71 -18.47 2.15 15.48
C GLY A 71 -17.66 2.68 14.31
N LEU A 72 -18.02 2.26 13.08
CA LEU A 72 -17.35 2.69 11.85
C LEU A 72 -17.44 4.20 11.65
N LYS A 73 -18.59 4.80 11.89
CA LYS A 73 -18.80 6.25 11.82
C LYS A 73 -17.78 6.99 12.68
N ARG A 74 -17.61 6.57 13.94
CA ARG A 74 -16.65 7.18 14.86
C ARG A 74 -15.21 6.96 14.43
N ALA A 75 -14.89 5.79 13.84
CA ALA A 75 -13.57 5.52 13.27
C ALA A 75 -13.24 6.48 12.11
N ILE A 76 -14.21 6.72 11.21
CA ILE A 76 -14.03 7.66 10.08
C ILE A 76 -13.86 9.10 10.60
N GLU A 77 -14.60 9.51 11.63
CA GLU A 77 -14.46 10.84 12.26
C GLU A 77 -13.05 11.05 12.81
N LEU A 78 -12.52 10.07 13.55
CA LEU A 78 -11.17 10.16 14.14
C LEU A 78 -10.05 10.15 13.11
N ILE A 79 -10.16 9.31 12.08
CA ILE A 79 -9.20 9.25 10.98
C ILE A 79 -9.29 10.51 10.12
N GLY A 80 -10.51 11.05 9.99
CA GLY A 80 -10.86 12.18 9.14
C GLY A 80 -11.21 11.77 7.72
N VAL A 81 -12.32 12.28 7.20
CA VAL A 81 -12.88 12.01 5.86
C VAL A 81 -11.80 12.10 4.77
N ARG A 82 -10.98 13.15 4.81
CA ARG A 82 -9.89 13.38 3.83
C ARG A 82 -8.77 12.33 3.86
N ASN A 83 -8.64 11.57 4.92
CA ASN A 83 -7.60 10.55 5.06
C ASN A 83 -8.11 9.13 4.75
N ILE A 84 -9.42 8.94 4.68
CA ILE A 84 -10.03 7.61 4.55
C ILE A 84 -9.55 6.90 3.29
N PHE A 85 -9.50 7.58 2.14
CA PHE A 85 -9.00 6.99 0.90
C PHE A 85 -7.58 6.44 1.08
N SER A 86 -6.68 7.26 1.61
CA SER A 86 -5.28 6.88 1.86
C SER A 86 -5.16 5.68 2.79
N VAL A 87 -5.96 5.64 3.86
CA VAL A 87 -5.94 4.55 4.84
C VAL A 87 -6.53 3.27 4.25
N VAL A 88 -7.67 3.34 3.56
CA VAL A 88 -8.28 2.18 2.89
C VAL A 88 -7.37 1.62 1.81
N LEU A 89 -6.78 2.46 0.98
CA LEU A 89 -5.81 2.03 -0.04
C LEU A 89 -4.62 1.31 0.62
N SER A 90 -4.10 1.85 1.71
CA SER A 90 -3.00 1.23 2.47
C SER A 90 -3.36 -0.17 2.98
N ILE A 91 -4.58 -0.32 3.54
CA ILE A 91 -5.11 -1.61 4.00
C ILE A 91 -5.19 -2.60 2.84
N VAL A 92 -5.72 -2.16 1.71
CA VAL A 92 -5.94 -3.01 0.54
C VAL A 92 -4.60 -3.46 -0.05
N VAL A 93 -3.69 -2.54 -0.32
CA VAL A 93 -2.41 -2.87 -0.93
C VAL A 93 -1.59 -3.82 -0.05
N THR A 94 -1.61 -3.64 1.28
CA THR A 94 -0.94 -4.57 2.19
C THR A 94 -1.56 -5.97 2.20
N ASN A 95 -2.85 -6.10 1.87
CA ASN A 95 -3.53 -7.40 1.78
C ASN A 95 -3.35 -8.09 0.42
N LEU A 96 -3.25 -7.30 -0.66
CA LEU A 96 -3.08 -7.83 -2.01
C LEU A 96 -1.76 -8.58 -2.19
N PHE A 97 -0.75 -8.22 -1.39
CA PHE A 97 0.56 -8.86 -1.42
C PHE A 97 0.87 -9.46 -0.04
N PRO A 98 0.23 -10.61 0.32
CA PRO A 98 0.57 -11.34 1.53
C PRO A 98 1.97 -11.93 1.35
N ILE A 99 2.99 -11.21 1.79
CA ILE A 99 4.34 -11.73 1.80
C ILE A 99 4.44 -12.65 3.01
N GLU A 100 4.48 -13.94 2.79
CA GLU A 100 4.81 -14.97 3.81
C GLU A 100 6.31 -14.97 4.12
N ALA A 101 6.96 -13.83 4.01
CA ALA A 101 8.38 -13.74 4.27
C ALA A 101 8.63 -13.98 5.76
N LYS A 102 9.43 -14.98 6.05
CA LYS A 102 10.08 -15.21 7.34
C LYS A 102 10.99 -14.04 7.77
N THR A 103 11.00 -12.93 7.05
CA THR A 103 12.04 -11.92 7.12
C THR A 103 11.50 -10.54 7.47
N PHE A 104 12.28 -9.84 8.26
CA PHE A 104 12.33 -8.42 8.58
C PHE A 104 12.07 -7.47 7.37
N TYR A 105 12.24 -7.95 6.13
CA TYR A 105 12.06 -7.21 4.89
C TYR A 105 10.64 -6.68 4.67
N ARG A 106 9.60 -7.47 5.00
CA ARG A 106 8.20 -7.05 4.86
C ARG A 106 7.89 -5.80 5.68
N GLU A 107 8.35 -5.81 6.91
CA GLU A 107 8.12 -4.70 7.85
C GLU A 107 8.85 -3.44 7.39
N LEU A 108 10.10 -3.57 6.96
CA LEU A 108 10.90 -2.46 6.44
C LEU A 108 10.30 -1.91 5.14
N PHE A 109 9.88 -2.78 4.23
CA PHE A 109 9.24 -2.37 2.98
C PHE A 109 8.02 -1.48 3.26
N TRP A 110 7.11 -1.94 4.12
CA TRP A 110 5.91 -1.19 4.44
C TRP A 110 6.22 0.09 5.23
N LYS A 111 7.16 0.06 6.17
CA LYS A 111 7.61 1.27 6.88
C LYS A 111 8.14 2.31 5.90
N HIS A 112 8.98 1.90 4.95
CA HIS A 112 9.52 2.77 3.91
C HIS A 112 8.40 3.34 3.02
N SER A 113 7.52 2.50 2.49
CA SER A 113 6.43 2.90 1.61
C SER A 113 5.47 3.88 2.28
N PHE A 114 5.10 3.64 3.54
CA PHE A 114 4.27 4.58 4.31
C PHE A 114 4.98 5.90 4.59
N LEU A 115 6.26 5.84 4.96
CA LEU A 115 7.04 7.05 5.19
C LEU A 115 7.11 7.91 3.91
N CYS A 116 7.41 7.31 2.77
CA CYS A 116 7.41 8.00 1.48
C CYS A 116 6.03 8.58 1.15
N ALA A 117 4.94 7.84 1.39
CA ALA A 117 3.58 8.30 1.16
C ALA A 117 3.24 9.54 2.01
N PHE A 118 3.54 9.50 3.31
CA PHE A 118 3.28 10.64 4.21
C PHE A 118 4.13 11.86 3.88
N ILE A 119 5.41 11.66 3.56
CA ILE A 119 6.31 12.75 3.14
C ILE A 119 5.80 13.36 1.84
N SER A 120 5.47 12.55 0.83
CA SER A 120 4.92 13.00 -0.46
C SER A 120 3.64 13.81 -0.26
N LYS A 121 2.70 13.29 0.56
CA LYS A 121 1.47 14.02 0.94
C LYS A 121 1.77 15.36 1.61
N ARG A 122 2.80 15.42 2.46
CA ARG A 122 3.18 16.66 3.12
C ARG A 122 3.80 17.67 2.15
N LEU A 123 4.63 17.19 1.21
CA LEU A 123 5.30 18.00 0.21
C LEU A 123 4.37 18.49 -0.90
N SER A 124 3.28 17.76 -1.22
CA SER A 124 2.32 18.18 -2.26
C SER A 124 1.74 19.57 -2.01
N ARG A 125 1.65 19.98 -0.76
CA ARG A 125 1.16 21.32 -0.38
C ARG A 125 2.03 22.47 -0.89
N PHE A 126 3.27 22.19 -1.26
CA PHE A 126 4.22 23.14 -1.83
C PHE A 126 4.30 23.06 -3.36
N VAL A 127 3.56 22.13 -3.98
CA VAL A 127 3.56 21.89 -5.43
C VAL A 127 2.18 22.15 -6.01
N LYS A 128 2.10 23.05 -6.99
CA LYS A 128 0.83 23.34 -7.67
C LYS A 128 0.38 22.18 -8.54
N GLY A 129 -0.92 21.87 -8.53
CA GLY A 129 -1.53 20.87 -9.43
C GLY A 129 -1.40 19.42 -8.97
N VAL A 130 -0.86 19.17 -7.77
CA VAL A 130 -0.78 17.83 -7.19
C VAL A 130 -1.70 17.75 -5.96
N SER A 131 -2.67 16.85 -5.98
CA SER A 131 -3.52 16.63 -4.81
C SER A 131 -2.79 15.82 -3.73
N ASP A 132 -3.18 16.03 -2.47
CA ASP A 132 -2.66 15.28 -1.32
C ASP A 132 -2.81 13.76 -1.52
N ASP A 133 -3.93 13.31 -2.08
CA ASP A 133 -4.22 11.88 -2.29
C ASP A 133 -3.41 11.29 -3.45
N THR A 134 -3.21 12.06 -4.53
CA THR A 134 -2.31 11.65 -5.62
C THR A 134 -0.88 11.49 -5.12
N ALA A 135 -0.37 12.46 -4.36
CA ALA A 135 0.98 12.40 -3.80
C ALA A 135 1.14 11.22 -2.83
N PHE A 136 0.14 11.00 -1.96
CA PHE A 136 0.13 9.86 -1.05
C PHE A 136 0.17 8.53 -1.81
N THR A 137 -0.73 8.35 -2.78
CA THR A 137 -0.84 7.13 -3.57
C THR A 137 0.45 6.83 -4.33
N THR A 138 1.02 7.85 -4.97
CA THR A 138 2.30 7.71 -5.69
C THR A 138 3.42 7.31 -4.74
N GLY A 139 3.53 7.98 -3.59
CA GLY A 139 4.52 7.63 -2.57
C GLY A 139 4.33 6.24 -1.96
N LEU A 140 3.07 5.77 -1.81
CA LEU A 140 2.78 4.43 -1.31
C LEU A 140 3.17 3.34 -2.31
N LEU A 141 2.92 3.58 -3.59
CA LEU A 141 3.05 2.58 -4.64
C LEU A 141 4.39 2.64 -5.41
N HIS A 142 5.26 3.62 -5.13
CA HIS A 142 6.48 3.86 -5.92
C HIS A 142 7.38 2.61 -6.06
N ASP A 143 7.39 1.76 -5.05
CA ASP A 143 8.22 0.55 -4.96
C ASP A 143 7.40 -0.75 -5.10
N ILE A 144 6.11 -0.69 -5.48
CA ILE A 144 5.22 -1.85 -5.53
C ILE A 144 5.77 -3.00 -6.40
N GLY A 145 6.58 -2.66 -7.41
CA GLY A 145 7.27 -3.62 -8.25
C GLY A 145 8.15 -4.61 -7.47
N LYS A 146 8.73 -4.19 -6.34
CA LYS A 146 9.51 -5.08 -5.46
C LYS A 146 8.64 -6.20 -4.87
N LEU A 147 7.39 -5.89 -4.50
CA LEU A 147 6.45 -6.90 -4.01
C LEU A 147 6.02 -7.86 -5.10
N VAL A 148 5.82 -7.36 -6.32
CA VAL A 148 5.53 -8.19 -7.49
C VAL A 148 6.69 -9.15 -7.72
N PHE A 149 7.93 -8.65 -7.78
CA PHE A 149 9.11 -9.50 -7.94
C PHE A 149 9.24 -10.54 -6.83
N TYR A 150 9.02 -10.15 -5.58
CA TYR A 150 9.07 -11.07 -4.45
C TYR A 150 8.00 -12.17 -4.57
N SER A 151 6.76 -11.80 -4.92
CA SER A 151 5.64 -12.74 -5.02
C SER A 151 5.80 -13.77 -6.14
N TYR A 152 6.47 -13.40 -7.24
CA TYR A 152 6.58 -14.25 -8.41
C TYR A 152 7.93 -14.94 -8.59
N PHE A 153 8.99 -14.36 -8.03
CA PHE A 153 10.36 -14.87 -8.20
C PHE A 153 10.99 -15.31 -6.87
N GLY A 154 10.27 -15.19 -5.75
CA GLY A 154 10.60 -15.75 -4.43
C GLY A 154 12.09 -15.77 -4.11
N ASP A 155 12.66 -16.97 -4.05
CA ASP A 155 14.06 -17.24 -3.66
C ASP A 155 15.08 -16.47 -4.50
N SER A 156 14.82 -16.26 -5.79
CA SER A 156 15.73 -15.50 -6.65
C SER A 156 15.79 -14.03 -6.27
N TYR A 157 14.64 -13.46 -5.88
CA TYR A 157 14.58 -12.08 -5.41
C TYR A 157 15.11 -11.95 -3.98
N GLU A 158 14.98 -12.98 -3.16
CA GLU A 158 15.52 -13.01 -1.79
C GLU A 158 17.06 -12.84 -1.79
N LYS A 159 17.75 -13.46 -2.74
CA LYS A 159 19.19 -13.22 -2.95
C LYS A 159 19.53 -11.77 -3.30
N VAL A 160 18.68 -11.11 -4.10
CA VAL A 160 18.83 -9.67 -4.40
C VAL A 160 18.74 -8.85 -3.12
N VAL A 161 17.77 -9.15 -2.27
CA VAL A 161 17.55 -8.47 -0.99
C VAL A 161 18.74 -8.67 -0.04
N GLU A 162 19.23 -9.90 0.10
CA GLU A 162 20.39 -10.22 0.96
C GLU A 162 21.65 -9.46 0.52
N LEU A 163 21.92 -9.39 -0.79
CA LEU A 163 23.05 -8.68 -1.32
C LEU A 163 22.92 -7.17 -1.13
N THR A 164 21.72 -6.65 -1.27
CA THR A 164 21.42 -5.23 -1.00
C THR A 164 21.65 -4.87 0.47
N GLN A 165 21.31 -5.76 1.40
CA GLN A 165 21.60 -5.58 2.83
C GLN A 165 23.10 -5.56 3.14
N LYS A 166 23.92 -6.20 2.30
CA LYS A 166 25.40 -6.15 2.38
C LYS A 166 25.99 -4.90 1.73
N GLY A 167 25.16 -3.92 1.36
CA GLY A 167 25.59 -2.64 0.78
C GLY A 167 25.79 -2.66 -0.73
N ILE A 168 25.43 -3.75 -1.42
CA ILE A 168 25.47 -3.80 -2.88
C ILE A 168 24.20 -3.15 -3.43
N PRO A 169 24.28 -2.16 -4.33
CA PRO A 169 23.10 -1.50 -4.90
C PRO A 169 22.14 -2.51 -5.56
N SER A 170 20.83 -2.34 -5.33
CA SER A 170 19.81 -3.28 -5.82
C SER A 170 19.76 -3.42 -7.35
N TYR A 171 20.05 -2.33 -8.07
CA TYR A 171 19.99 -2.33 -9.54
C TYR A 171 21.00 -3.31 -10.19
N PRO A 172 22.31 -3.24 -9.89
CA PRO A 172 23.26 -4.23 -10.42
C PRO A 172 22.94 -5.66 -10.00
N VAL A 173 22.52 -5.86 -8.76
CA VAL A 173 22.17 -7.18 -8.21
C VAL A 173 20.96 -7.75 -8.94
N SER A 174 19.90 -6.96 -9.12
CA SER A 174 18.70 -7.39 -9.85
C SER A 174 19.04 -7.73 -11.30
N TYR A 175 19.87 -6.92 -11.95
CA TYR A 175 20.29 -7.16 -13.32
C TYR A 175 21.08 -8.46 -13.45
N THR A 176 22.05 -8.71 -12.56
CA THR A 176 22.90 -9.91 -12.63
C THR A 176 22.18 -11.19 -12.22
N HIS A 177 21.29 -11.15 -11.23
CA HIS A 177 20.62 -12.34 -10.71
C HIS A 177 19.27 -12.65 -11.36
N LEU A 178 18.59 -11.65 -11.93
CA LEU A 178 17.31 -11.84 -12.59
C LEU A 178 17.39 -11.89 -14.12
N THR A 179 18.42 -11.28 -14.72
CA THR A 179 18.51 -11.12 -16.19
C THR A 179 19.68 -11.82 -16.84
N LEU A 180 20.73 -12.18 -16.11
CA LEU A 180 21.89 -12.92 -16.66
C LEU A 180 21.75 -14.41 -16.35
N PRO A 181 22.21 -15.27 -17.27
CA PRO A 181 22.28 -16.73 -17.08
C PRO A 181 23.21 -17.12 -15.95
#